data_93fd829ca5d5acecc58488382e44f7d7
#
_entry.id   93fd829ca5d5acecc58488382e44f7d7
#
_cell.length_a   1.000
_cell.length_b   1.000
_cell.length_c   1.000
_cell.angle_alpha   90.00
_cell.angle_beta   90.00
_cell.angle_gamma   90.00
#
_symmetry.space_group_name_H-M   'P 1'
#
loop_
_entity.id
_entity.type
_entity.pdbx_description
1 polymer ?
#
loop_
_entity_poly.entity_id
_entity_poly.type
_entity_poly.pdbx_seq_one_letter_code
_entity_poly.pdbx_strand_id
1 'polypeptide(L)'
;MFQKTFLLIFTFFPFLLRAAEGGVSLTAEKAFMIGDFPITNSMITSWVISMFLILAIRIVVGKATLAPNKGQLFIESIVGGLRDIVEPIVGKKLFFPSFWLLSGLFIFILTQNWSGLLPGVGTIGYYDEHGNYSHLIRPGNADLNMTLALAAVANISWLYFIFKYEGLKSILIHIFGNKADKKE
;
A
#
# COMPACT_ATOMS: atom_id res chain seq x y z
N MET A 1 17.06 28.50 -4.32
CA MET A 1 17.39 27.09 -4.23
C MET A 1 16.27 26.22 -4.86
N PHE A 2 15.01 26.50 -4.62
CA PHE A 2 13.82 25.79 -5.17
C PHE A 2 13.73 25.76 -6.71
N GLN A 3 14.09 26.85 -7.37
CA GLN A 3 13.96 26.97 -8.84
C GLN A 3 14.92 26.04 -9.60
N LYS A 4 16.13 25.79 -9.08
CA LYS A 4 17.10 24.86 -9.68
C LYS A 4 16.70 23.39 -9.51
N THR A 5 16.07 23.06 -8.37
CA THR A 5 15.57 21.69 -8.08
C THR A 5 14.37 21.37 -8.97
N PHE A 6 13.48 22.34 -9.20
CA PHE A 6 12.32 22.17 -10.08
C PHE A 6 12.75 21.96 -11.56
N LEU A 7 13.77 22.71 -12.01
CA LEU A 7 14.31 22.56 -13.37
C LEU A 7 14.97 21.18 -13.58
N LEU A 8 15.69 20.67 -12.57
CA LEU A 8 16.30 19.34 -12.60
C LEU A 8 15.24 18.22 -12.67
N ILE A 9 14.15 18.33 -11.93
CA ILE A 9 13.04 17.36 -11.98
C ILE A 9 12.40 17.37 -13.37
N PHE A 10 12.20 18.55 -13.97
CA PHE A 10 11.54 18.69 -15.28
C PHE A 10 12.45 18.21 -16.43
N THR A 11 13.77 18.34 -16.32
CA THR A 11 14.73 17.83 -17.32
C THR A 11 14.97 16.33 -17.21
N PHE A 12 14.83 15.73 -16.01
CA PHE A 12 14.94 14.28 -15.80
C PHE A 12 13.65 13.52 -16.12
N PHE A 13 12.49 14.18 -16.08
CA PHE A 13 11.18 13.56 -16.34
C PHE A 13 11.07 12.87 -17.70
N PRO A 14 11.48 13.48 -18.85
CA PRO A 14 11.47 12.80 -20.14
C PRO A 14 12.48 11.67 -20.25
N PHE A 15 13.58 11.71 -19.49
CA PHE A 15 14.55 10.61 -19.45
C PHE A 15 13.98 9.38 -18.71
N LEU A 16 13.21 9.59 -17.64
CA LEU A 16 12.49 8.51 -16.94
C LEU A 16 11.41 7.89 -17.82
N LEU A 17 10.73 8.69 -18.66
CA LEU A 17 9.74 8.17 -19.60
C LEU A 17 10.37 7.32 -20.70
N ARG A 18 11.56 7.67 -21.16
CA ARG A 18 12.29 6.92 -22.21
C ARG A 18 12.92 5.62 -21.69
N ALA A 19 13.27 5.55 -20.41
CA ALA A 19 13.72 4.32 -19.76
C ALA A 19 12.59 3.27 -19.64
N ALA A 20 11.33 3.67 -19.81
CA ALA A 20 10.17 2.78 -19.80
C ALA A 20 9.90 2.05 -21.11
N GLU A 21 10.57 2.39 -22.20
CA GLU A 21 10.38 1.74 -23.51
C GLU A 21 11.00 0.32 -23.62
N GLY A 22 11.80 -0.10 -22.63
CA GLY A 22 12.28 -1.48 -22.48
C GLY A 22 11.92 -2.08 -21.13
N GLY A 23 11.02 -1.46 -20.39
CA GLY A 23 10.73 -1.75 -18.99
C GLY A 23 9.49 -2.60 -18.75
N VAL A 24 9.41 -3.14 -17.56
CA VAL A 24 8.27 -3.85 -17.01
C VAL A 24 7.00 -3.02 -17.21
N SER A 25 5.96 -3.60 -17.81
CA SER A 25 4.65 -2.96 -18.00
C SER A 25 4.16 -2.33 -16.69
N LEU A 26 3.73 -1.06 -16.73
CA LEU A 26 3.16 -0.37 -15.56
C LEU A 26 1.79 -0.91 -15.17
N THR A 27 1.10 -1.56 -16.12
CA THR A 27 -0.22 -2.16 -15.90
C THR A 27 -0.11 -3.68 -15.85
N ALA A 28 -0.94 -4.30 -15.01
CA ALA A 28 -1.01 -5.75 -14.91
C ALA A 28 -1.64 -6.36 -16.17
N GLU A 29 -1.22 -7.58 -16.50
CA GLU A 29 -1.72 -8.36 -17.61
C GLU A 29 -3.09 -8.98 -17.27
N LYS A 30 -3.96 -9.07 -18.28
CA LYS A 30 -5.27 -9.70 -18.11
C LYS A 30 -5.10 -11.20 -18.02
N ALA A 31 -5.57 -11.81 -16.94
CA ALA A 31 -5.56 -13.27 -16.78
C ALA A 31 -6.81 -13.89 -17.42
N PHE A 32 -7.99 -13.34 -17.16
CA PHE A 32 -9.26 -13.75 -17.75
C PHE A 32 -10.31 -12.64 -17.61
N MET A 33 -11.46 -12.81 -18.27
CA MET A 33 -12.59 -11.89 -18.24
C MET A 33 -13.78 -12.49 -17.51
N ILE A 34 -14.46 -11.69 -16.68
CA ILE A 34 -15.76 -12.01 -16.11
C ILE A 34 -16.76 -10.99 -16.66
N GLY A 35 -17.51 -11.39 -17.71
CA GLY A 35 -18.27 -10.44 -18.51
C GLY A 35 -17.34 -9.42 -19.15
N ASP A 36 -17.58 -8.13 -18.92
CA ASP A 36 -16.74 -7.03 -19.42
C ASP A 36 -15.62 -6.63 -18.44
N PHE A 37 -15.53 -7.28 -17.28
CA PHE A 37 -14.55 -6.94 -16.26
C PHE A 37 -13.28 -7.81 -16.38
N PRO A 38 -12.10 -7.20 -16.65
CA PRO A 38 -10.84 -7.94 -16.72
C PRO A 38 -10.31 -8.26 -15.33
N ILE A 39 -10.08 -9.53 -15.05
CA ILE A 39 -9.31 -9.96 -13.88
C ILE A 39 -7.84 -10.04 -14.27
N THR A 40 -7.01 -9.34 -13.53
CA THR A 40 -5.56 -9.26 -13.79
C THR A 40 -4.79 -10.25 -12.92
N ASN A 41 -3.58 -10.60 -13.37
CA ASN A 41 -2.66 -11.44 -12.61
C ASN A 41 -2.27 -10.79 -11.25
N SER A 42 -2.15 -9.46 -11.19
CA SER A 42 -1.88 -8.73 -9.94
C SER A 42 -3.04 -8.81 -8.94
N MET A 43 -4.29 -8.79 -9.42
CA MET A 43 -5.48 -8.96 -8.56
C MET A 43 -5.49 -10.35 -7.92
N ILE A 44 -5.29 -11.40 -8.73
CA ILE A 44 -5.25 -12.79 -8.24
C ILE A 44 -4.13 -12.96 -7.21
N THR A 45 -2.93 -12.48 -7.53
CA THR A 45 -1.78 -12.54 -6.62
C THR A 45 -2.08 -11.83 -5.31
N SER A 46 -2.68 -10.63 -5.37
CA SER A 46 -3.04 -9.86 -4.19
C SER A 46 -4.09 -10.56 -3.32
N TRP A 47 -5.08 -11.21 -3.93
CA TRP A 47 -6.08 -12.00 -3.19
C TRP A 47 -5.46 -13.21 -2.50
N VAL A 48 -4.59 -13.94 -3.20
CA VAL A 48 -3.89 -15.12 -2.64
C VAL A 48 -3.02 -14.69 -1.45
N ILE A 49 -2.23 -13.61 -1.59
CA ILE A 49 -1.36 -13.08 -0.54
C ILE A 49 -2.19 -12.61 0.66
N SER A 50 -3.29 -11.88 0.42
CA SER A 50 -4.17 -11.40 1.49
C SER A 50 -4.82 -12.57 2.25
N MET A 51 -5.29 -13.58 1.53
CA MET A 51 -5.88 -14.77 2.14
C MET A 51 -4.82 -15.54 2.96
N PHE A 52 -3.63 -15.71 2.40
CA PHE A 52 -2.51 -16.33 3.12
C PHE A 52 -2.16 -15.58 4.41
N LEU A 53 -2.07 -14.24 4.35
CA LEU A 53 -1.79 -13.40 5.51
C LEU A 53 -2.86 -13.55 6.60
N ILE A 54 -4.13 -13.49 6.22
CA ILE A 54 -5.26 -13.65 7.16
C ILE A 54 -5.24 -15.04 7.80
N LEU A 55 -5.03 -16.09 7.01
CA LEU A 55 -4.96 -17.46 7.51
C LEU A 55 -3.76 -17.66 8.41
N ALA A 56 -2.58 -17.14 8.04
CA ALA A 56 -1.37 -17.22 8.86
C ALA A 56 -1.57 -16.56 10.24
N ILE A 57 -2.13 -15.34 10.26
CA ILE A 57 -2.44 -14.65 11.53
C ILE A 57 -3.44 -15.46 12.35
N ARG A 58 -4.50 -15.99 11.74
CA ARG A 58 -5.51 -16.81 12.41
C ARG A 58 -4.93 -18.08 13.02
N ILE A 59 -4.05 -18.76 12.31
CA ILE A 59 -3.38 -19.99 12.77
C ILE A 59 -2.41 -19.66 13.90
N VAL A 60 -1.59 -18.64 13.74
CA VAL A 60 -0.54 -18.25 14.68
C VAL A 60 -1.14 -17.75 16.01
N VAL A 61 -2.18 -16.92 15.95
CA VAL A 61 -2.85 -16.40 17.15
C VAL A 61 -3.76 -17.44 17.78
N GLY A 62 -4.49 -18.21 16.97
CA GLY A 62 -5.52 -19.13 17.45
C GLY A 62 -6.66 -18.39 18.14
N LYS A 63 -7.07 -18.87 19.31
CA LYS A 63 -8.01 -18.17 20.19
C LYS A 63 -7.26 -17.16 21.05
N ALA A 64 -7.58 -15.88 20.91
CA ALA A 64 -7.00 -14.82 21.73
C ALA A 64 -7.39 -15.00 23.21
N THR A 65 -6.41 -15.01 24.09
CA THR A 65 -6.61 -15.22 25.53
C THR A 65 -5.82 -14.19 26.34
N LEU A 66 -6.23 -13.97 27.61
CA LEU A 66 -5.50 -13.08 28.53
C LEU A 66 -4.11 -13.59 28.89
N ALA A 67 -3.90 -14.92 28.82
CA ALA A 67 -2.57 -15.53 28.93
C ALA A 67 -2.10 -15.92 27.52
N PRO A 68 -1.42 -15.00 26.78
CA PRO A 68 -1.13 -15.17 25.37
C PRO A 68 -0.12 -16.29 25.12
N ASN A 69 -0.34 -17.06 24.08
CA ASN A 69 0.66 -17.99 23.56
C ASN A 69 1.77 -17.23 22.82
N LYS A 70 2.88 -17.92 22.47
CA LYS A 70 4.01 -17.30 21.77
C LYS A 70 3.63 -16.65 20.43
N GLY A 71 2.69 -17.26 19.69
CA GLY A 71 2.20 -16.73 18.43
C GLY A 71 1.38 -15.44 18.62
N GLN A 72 0.52 -15.43 19.62
CA GLN A 72 -0.25 -14.23 19.98
C GLN A 72 0.69 -13.09 20.40
N LEU A 73 1.68 -13.37 21.27
CA LEU A 73 2.70 -12.39 21.69
C LEU A 73 3.48 -11.81 20.50
N PHE A 74 3.82 -12.66 19.53
CA PHE A 74 4.50 -12.19 18.33
C PHE A 74 3.65 -11.20 17.52
N ILE A 75 2.38 -11.53 17.27
CA ILE A 75 1.47 -10.60 16.56
C ILE A 75 1.21 -9.34 17.38
N GLU A 76 1.01 -9.46 18.70
CA GLU A 76 0.85 -8.30 19.59
C GLU A 76 2.08 -7.40 19.60
N SER A 77 3.29 -7.94 19.50
CA SER A 77 4.51 -7.13 19.40
C SER A 77 4.57 -6.32 18.08
N ILE A 78 4.12 -6.91 16.96
CA ILE A 78 4.03 -6.19 15.69
C ILE A 78 3.00 -5.05 15.79
N VAL A 79 1.82 -5.35 16.34
CA VAL A 79 0.75 -4.34 16.53
C VAL A 79 1.21 -3.23 17.48
N GLY A 80 1.92 -3.59 18.58
CA GLY A 80 2.52 -2.64 19.51
C GLY A 80 3.54 -1.74 18.83
N GLY A 81 4.46 -2.31 18.05
CA GLY A 81 5.44 -1.54 17.28
C GLY A 81 4.80 -0.58 16.27
N LEU A 82 3.73 -1.01 15.58
CA LEU A 82 2.96 -0.13 14.70
C LEU A 82 2.27 1.00 15.48
N ARG A 83 1.75 0.69 16.66
CA ARG A 83 1.17 1.70 17.55
C ARG A 83 2.19 2.77 17.91
N ASP A 84 3.38 2.36 18.33
CA ASP A 84 4.46 3.26 18.75
C ASP A 84 4.94 4.18 17.62
N ILE A 85 4.77 3.75 16.37
CA ILE A 85 5.07 4.56 15.18
C ILE A 85 3.89 5.49 14.85
N VAL A 86 2.66 4.98 14.85
CA VAL A 86 1.49 5.70 14.33
C VAL A 86 0.97 6.72 15.35
N GLU A 87 0.90 6.38 16.64
CA GLU A 87 0.32 7.23 17.68
C GLU A 87 0.98 8.62 17.78
N PRO A 88 2.33 8.76 17.76
CA PRO A 88 2.99 10.06 17.76
C PRO A 88 2.71 10.90 16.50
N ILE A 89 2.47 10.25 15.36
CA ILE A 89 2.26 10.93 14.07
C ILE A 89 0.84 11.51 13.98
N VAL A 90 -0.16 10.68 14.31
CA VAL A 90 -1.58 11.06 14.15
C VAL A 90 -2.16 11.76 15.40
N GLY A 91 -1.48 11.63 16.53
CA GLY A 91 -1.93 12.15 17.82
C GLY A 91 -3.03 11.30 18.48
N LYS A 92 -3.17 11.44 19.81
CA LYS A 92 -4.06 10.60 20.62
C LYS A 92 -5.52 10.65 20.17
N LYS A 93 -6.00 11.80 19.68
CA LYS A 93 -7.39 12.00 19.27
C LYS A 93 -7.77 11.18 18.04
N LEU A 94 -6.85 11.08 17.06
CA LEU A 94 -7.07 10.38 15.78
C LEU A 94 -6.57 8.94 15.80
N PHE A 95 -5.81 8.55 16.83
CA PHE A 95 -5.17 7.24 16.89
C PHE A 95 -6.18 6.10 16.74
N PHE A 96 -7.14 5.96 17.65
CA PHE A 96 -8.07 4.84 17.64
C PHE A 96 -8.92 4.74 16.35
N PRO A 97 -9.50 5.83 15.82
CA PRO A 97 -10.28 5.75 14.59
C PRO A 97 -9.47 5.46 13.33
N SER A 98 -8.20 5.85 13.27
CA SER A 98 -7.36 5.69 12.07
C SER A 98 -6.39 4.49 12.12
N PHE A 99 -6.07 3.98 13.31
CA PHE A 99 -5.04 2.98 13.52
C PHE A 99 -5.26 1.69 12.72
N TRP A 100 -6.48 1.17 12.71
CA TRP A 100 -6.82 -0.05 11.99
C TRP A 100 -6.61 0.08 10.48
N LEU A 101 -6.93 1.24 9.91
CA LEU A 101 -6.74 1.51 8.48
C LEU A 101 -5.26 1.70 8.14
N LEU A 102 -4.55 2.55 8.90
CA LEU A 102 -3.13 2.83 8.66
C LEU A 102 -2.28 1.58 8.83
N SER A 103 -2.51 0.82 9.89
CA SER A 103 -1.82 -0.45 10.14
C SER A 103 -2.16 -1.50 9.09
N GLY A 104 -3.43 -1.59 8.68
CA GLY A 104 -3.86 -2.50 7.62
C GLY A 104 -3.20 -2.18 6.29
N LEU A 105 -3.20 -0.91 5.86
CA LEU A 105 -2.51 -0.46 4.65
C LEU A 105 -1.00 -0.74 4.73
N PHE A 106 -0.37 -0.44 5.87
CA PHE A 106 1.06 -0.68 6.06
C PHE A 106 1.41 -2.17 5.90
N ILE A 107 0.72 -3.04 6.64
CA ILE A 107 0.96 -4.49 6.57
C ILE A 107 0.67 -5.04 5.18
N PHE A 108 -0.42 -4.60 4.55
CA PHE A 108 -0.77 -5.02 3.19
C PHE A 108 0.33 -4.64 2.19
N ILE A 109 0.73 -3.36 2.16
CA ILE A 109 1.77 -2.86 1.24
C ILE A 109 3.10 -3.56 1.51
N LEU A 110 3.49 -3.75 2.78
CA LEU A 110 4.71 -4.43 3.16
C LEU A 110 4.71 -5.89 2.67
N THR A 111 3.61 -6.61 2.88
CA THR A 111 3.48 -8.00 2.46
C THR A 111 3.49 -8.14 0.94
N GLN A 112 2.84 -7.23 0.21
CA GLN A 112 2.87 -7.18 -1.24
C GLN A 112 4.29 -6.92 -1.78
N ASN A 113 5.04 -6.01 -1.17
CA ASN A 113 6.44 -5.75 -1.55
C ASN A 113 7.33 -6.98 -1.29
N TRP A 114 7.19 -7.62 -0.13
CA TRP A 114 7.95 -8.82 0.18
C TRP A 114 7.59 -10.00 -0.73
N SER A 115 6.34 -10.12 -1.12
CA SER A 115 5.93 -11.16 -2.08
C SER A 115 6.65 -11.06 -3.41
N GLY A 116 7.02 -9.84 -3.84
CA GLY A 116 7.84 -9.62 -5.04
C GLY A 116 9.25 -10.19 -4.97
N LEU A 117 9.76 -10.49 -3.76
CA LEU A 117 11.08 -11.08 -3.55
C LEU A 117 11.04 -12.61 -3.50
N LEU A 118 9.86 -13.22 -3.55
CA LEU A 118 9.75 -14.68 -3.54
C LEU A 118 10.31 -15.28 -4.83
N PRO A 119 11.04 -16.41 -4.74
CA PRO A 119 11.52 -17.11 -5.91
C PRO A 119 10.33 -17.58 -6.76
N GLY A 120 10.41 -17.38 -8.07
CA GLY A 120 9.31 -17.68 -8.99
C GLY A 120 8.50 -16.46 -9.45
N VAL A 121 8.53 -15.36 -8.70
CA VAL A 121 7.93 -14.10 -9.14
C VAL A 121 8.72 -13.55 -10.33
N GLY A 122 8.00 -13.23 -11.43
CA GLY A 122 8.62 -12.77 -12.68
C GLY A 122 9.28 -13.86 -13.51
N THR A 123 9.34 -15.13 -13.04
CA THR A 123 9.92 -16.25 -13.81
C THR A 123 8.90 -17.32 -14.17
N ILE A 124 7.82 -17.47 -13.39
CA ILE A 124 6.74 -18.39 -13.67
C ILE A 124 5.67 -17.64 -14.46
N GLY A 125 5.35 -18.15 -15.66
CA GLY A 125 4.36 -17.54 -16.53
C GLY A 125 3.89 -18.50 -17.61
N TYR A 126 3.11 -18.00 -18.53
CA TYR A 126 2.57 -18.74 -19.68
C TYR A 126 2.63 -17.86 -20.92
N TYR A 127 2.56 -18.49 -22.07
CA TYR A 127 2.43 -17.79 -23.34
C TYR A 127 0.95 -17.62 -23.66
N ASP A 128 0.55 -16.41 -24.01
CA ASP A 128 -0.81 -16.13 -24.48
C ASP A 128 -1.02 -16.66 -25.92
N GLU A 129 -2.27 -16.58 -26.42
CA GLU A 129 -2.62 -17.02 -27.77
C GLU A 129 -1.85 -16.27 -28.88
N HIS A 130 -1.23 -15.15 -28.56
CA HIS A 130 -0.47 -14.30 -29.49
C HIS A 130 1.05 -14.51 -29.35
N GLY A 131 1.48 -15.45 -28.49
CA GLY A 131 2.88 -15.78 -28.26
C GLY A 131 3.61 -14.81 -27.31
N ASN A 132 2.89 -13.89 -26.62
CA ASN A 132 3.51 -13.03 -25.63
C ASN A 132 3.63 -13.75 -24.29
N TYR A 133 4.74 -13.55 -23.60
CA TYR A 133 4.96 -14.14 -22.29
C TYR A 133 4.26 -13.30 -21.21
N SER A 134 3.31 -13.94 -20.51
CA SER A 134 2.58 -13.35 -19.39
C SER A 134 3.01 -13.97 -18.08
N HIS A 135 3.35 -13.11 -17.09
CA HIS A 135 3.73 -13.57 -15.76
C HIS A 135 2.51 -14.05 -14.97
N LEU A 136 2.59 -15.24 -14.37
CA LEU A 136 1.50 -15.77 -13.55
C LEU A 136 1.39 -15.04 -12.21
N ILE A 137 2.54 -14.74 -11.59
CA ILE A 137 2.63 -14.11 -10.28
C ILE A 137 3.18 -12.70 -10.45
N ARG A 138 2.37 -11.71 -10.14
CA ARG A 138 2.73 -10.30 -10.16
C ARG A 138 2.24 -9.61 -8.89
N PRO A 139 3.15 -9.10 -8.03
CA PRO A 139 2.76 -8.37 -6.83
C PRO A 139 1.87 -7.18 -7.17
N GLY A 140 0.84 -6.93 -6.34
CA GLY A 140 -0.11 -5.84 -6.57
C GLY A 140 0.56 -4.47 -6.62
N ASN A 141 1.61 -4.25 -5.85
CA ASN A 141 2.34 -2.98 -5.84
C ASN A 141 3.15 -2.71 -7.13
N ALA A 142 3.35 -3.72 -7.99
CA ALA A 142 3.92 -3.54 -9.33
C ALA A 142 2.87 -3.09 -10.36
N ASP A 143 1.60 -2.98 -9.98
CA ASP A 143 0.50 -2.51 -10.81
C ASP A 143 0.09 -1.09 -10.41
N LEU A 144 0.15 -0.16 -11.37
CA LEU A 144 -0.21 1.23 -11.17
C LEU A 144 -1.67 1.40 -10.72
N ASN A 145 -2.59 0.59 -11.24
CA ASN A 145 -4.00 0.67 -10.85
C ASN A 145 -4.20 0.34 -9.37
N MET A 146 -3.48 -0.67 -8.87
CA MET A 146 -3.52 -1.07 -7.47
C MET A 146 -2.94 0.03 -6.56
N THR A 147 -1.80 0.59 -6.93
CA THR A 147 -1.16 1.65 -6.14
C THR A 147 -1.98 2.93 -6.14
N LEU A 148 -2.62 3.30 -7.26
CA LEU A 148 -3.56 4.42 -7.33
C LEU A 148 -4.79 4.18 -6.46
N ALA A 149 -5.35 2.96 -6.47
CA ALA A 149 -6.50 2.61 -5.62
C ALA A 149 -6.15 2.72 -4.13
N LEU A 150 -4.98 2.21 -3.71
CA LEU A 150 -4.50 2.34 -2.33
C LEU A 150 -4.28 3.81 -1.94
N ALA A 151 -3.69 4.60 -2.84
CA ALA A 151 -3.50 6.04 -2.63
C ALA A 151 -4.85 6.77 -2.52
N ALA A 152 -5.84 6.43 -3.34
CA ALA A 152 -7.19 7.00 -3.26
C ALA A 152 -7.85 6.66 -1.93
N VAL A 153 -7.81 5.40 -1.49
CA VAL A 153 -8.34 4.97 -0.18
C VAL A 153 -7.67 5.74 0.96
N ALA A 154 -6.34 5.86 0.94
CA ALA A 154 -5.60 6.59 1.96
C ALA A 154 -5.99 8.07 2.01
N ASN A 155 -6.05 8.75 0.85
CA ASN A 155 -6.39 10.17 0.76
C ASN A 155 -7.84 10.47 1.14
N ILE A 156 -8.80 9.66 0.66
CA ILE A 156 -10.21 9.82 1.01
C ILE A 156 -10.41 9.61 2.51
N SER A 157 -9.77 8.61 3.08
CA SER A 157 -9.84 8.34 4.52
C SER A 157 -9.19 9.46 5.34
N TRP A 158 -8.06 9.98 4.90
CA TRP A 158 -7.40 11.13 5.50
C TRP A 158 -8.34 12.37 5.53
N LEU A 159 -8.96 12.69 4.38
CA LEU A 159 -9.94 13.77 4.30
C LEU A 159 -11.10 13.53 5.26
N TYR A 160 -11.68 12.31 5.28
CA TYR A 160 -12.76 11.95 6.20
C TYR A 160 -12.38 12.17 7.66
N PHE A 161 -11.19 11.74 8.10
CA PHE A 161 -10.75 11.92 9.48
C PHE A 161 -10.54 13.39 9.83
N ILE A 162 -9.97 14.20 8.93
CA ILE A 162 -9.81 15.62 9.19
C ILE A 162 -11.16 16.32 9.29
N PHE A 163 -12.08 16.09 8.33
CA PHE A 163 -13.41 16.67 8.38
C PHE A 163 -14.17 16.32 9.67
N LYS A 164 -14.09 15.07 10.08
CA LYS A 164 -14.82 14.57 11.24
C LYS A 164 -14.25 15.02 12.57
N TYR A 165 -12.91 15.11 12.69
CA TYR A 165 -12.26 15.30 13.99
C TYR A 165 -11.59 16.66 14.18
N GLU A 166 -11.15 17.32 13.11
CA GLU A 166 -10.42 18.58 13.16
C GLU A 166 -11.18 19.77 12.52
N GLY A 167 -12.04 19.50 11.53
CA GLY A 167 -12.84 20.50 10.82
C GLY A 167 -12.09 21.15 9.64
N LEU A 168 -12.85 21.88 8.81
CA LEU A 168 -12.37 22.51 7.56
C LEU A 168 -11.21 23.50 7.77
N LYS A 169 -11.22 24.26 8.85
CA LYS A 169 -10.16 25.24 9.15
C LYS A 169 -8.81 24.58 9.32
N SER A 170 -8.77 23.37 9.87
CA SER A 170 -7.54 22.62 10.06
C SER A 170 -6.94 22.18 8.72
N ILE A 171 -7.76 21.81 7.74
CA ILE A 171 -7.29 21.43 6.40
C ILE A 171 -6.54 22.59 5.75
N LEU A 172 -7.12 23.80 5.80
CA LEU A 172 -6.48 24.99 5.22
C LEU A 172 -5.15 25.29 5.90
N ILE A 173 -5.09 25.15 7.23
CA ILE A 173 -3.86 25.33 7.99
C ILE A 173 -2.81 24.26 7.66
N HIS A 174 -3.24 23.01 7.47
CA HIS A 174 -2.32 21.92 7.10
C HIS A 174 -1.75 22.04 5.69
N ILE A 175 -2.56 22.53 4.73
CA ILE A 175 -2.14 22.67 3.34
C ILE A 175 -1.37 23.97 3.10
N PHE A 176 -1.85 25.09 3.65
CA PHE A 176 -1.34 26.43 3.38
C PHE A 176 -0.71 27.13 4.60
N GLY A 177 -0.88 26.58 5.79
CA GLY A 177 -0.38 27.20 7.03
C GLY A 177 1.13 27.11 7.19
N ASN A 178 1.71 28.17 7.73
CA ASN A 178 3.11 28.18 8.11
C ASN A 178 3.32 27.33 9.38
N LYS A 179 3.97 26.18 9.23
CA LYS A 179 4.25 25.28 10.36
C LYS A 179 5.25 25.87 11.38
N ALA A 180 5.93 26.99 11.02
CA ALA A 180 6.90 27.65 11.89
C ALA A 180 6.24 28.46 13.03
N ASP A 181 4.95 28.79 12.92
CA ASP A 181 4.26 29.64 13.91
C ASP A 181 3.51 28.88 15.02
N LYS A 182 3.60 27.55 15.08
CA LYS A 182 3.16 26.82 16.27
C LYS A 182 4.19 27.00 17.38
N LYS A 183 4.12 28.13 18.10
CA LYS A 183 4.59 28.19 19.49
C LYS A 183 3.67 27.28 20.31
N GLU A 184 4.29 26.27 20.94
CA GLU A 184 3.70 25.43 21.99
C GLU A 184 3.15 26.29 23.12
#